data_0be3719f1d906ca7827651a77263bebc
#
_entry.id   0be3719f1d906ca7827651a77263bebc
#
_cell.length_a   1.000
_cell.length_b   1.000
_cell.length_c   1.000
_cell.angle_alpha   90.00
_cell.angle_beta   90.00
_cell.angle_gamma   90.00
#
_symmetry.space_group_name_H-M   'P 1'
#
loop_
_entity.id
_entity.type
_entity.pdbx_description
1 polymer ?
#
loop_
_entity_poly.entity_id
_entity_poly.type
_entity_poly.pdbx_seq_one_letter_code
_entity_poly.pdbx_strand_id
1 'polypeptide(L)'
;MKFTFGNLPSIGWVDPVGKLVELAQLCEEEGLDRFGVSDWRFYHDCFVVMTACLQATTKLEVESLVTDPYVRHPSLTALAHATMDDLSHGRAILGIGAGVEQPTFWEYERKLPMTAVREAVEICRRMLAGETVTFQGREISVEGAKLDFTPFRRDLPILIAARGPRMLELAGELADIVHLASFFVNAGHHRENLAHVKRGAERAGRRMGTFEIDISMPCSVSEDRDAARRAAKRPAAQGILWTAAAERYSRDRKDWVRPKQFDVPEHVIEALASWDFWTQAHFPDRLADLISDDVLDQFALAGTPLECAERLRALHRELPEVTGVRIYAVPPAGKPLFEGYVDMVKGFGRVARLVNAGVASAGAPARSAVA
;
A
#
# COMPACT_ATOMS: atom_id res chain seq x y z
N MET A 1 11.43 9.63 5.72
CA MET A 1 10.44 8.86 4.92
C MET A 1 10.31 7.48 5.53
N LYS A 2 9.08 6.99 5.75
CA LYS A 2 8.81 5.63 6.23
C LYS A 2 8.80 4.63 5.09
N PHE A 3 9.24 3.40 5.37
CA PHE A 3 9.29 2.31 4.40
C PHE A 3 8.47 1.11 4.88
N THR A 4 7.47 0.74 4.08
CA THR A 4 6.63 -0.43 4.34
C THR A 4 6.94 -1.52 3.31
N PHE A 5 7.21 -2.74 3.78
CA PHE A 5 7.26 -3.91 2.91
C PHE A 5 5.86 -4.52 2.82
N GLY A 6 5.30 -4.52 1.63
CA GLY A 6 3.98 -5.09 1.37
C GLY A 6 4.08 -6.49 0.77
N ASN A 7 3.46 -7.46 1.41
CA ASN A 7 3.30 -8.79 0.83
C ASN A 7 2.06 -8.81 -0.08
N LEU A 8 2.29 -8.88 -1.40
CA LEU A 8 1.21 -9.05 -2.39
C LEU A 8 1.22 -10.47 -2.94
N PRO A 9 0.20 -11.27 -2.63
CA PRO A 9 0.07 -12.61 -3.17
C PRO A 9 0.06 -12.69 -4.69
N SER A 10 -0.37 -11.64 -5.38
CA SER A 10 -0.37 -11.57 -6.85
C SER A 10 1.03 -11.58 -7.50
N ILE A 11 2.08 -11.31 -6.73
CA ILE A 11 3.47 -11.38 -7.18
C ILE A 11 4.04 -12.78 -6.92
N GLY A 12 3.57 -13.46 -5.88
CA GLY A 12 3.95 -14.82 -5.53
C GLY A 12 3.59 -15.14 -4.07
N TRP A 13 3.25 -16.40 -3.85
CA TRP A 13 2.86 -16.89 -2.53
C TRP A 13 4.10 -17.24 -1.71
N VAL A 14 4.15 -16.76 -0.48
CA VAL A 14 5.17 -17.17 0.50
C VAL A 14 4.52 -18.15 1.48
N ASP A 15 4.99 -19.38 1.45
CA ASP A 15 4.45 -20.48 2.24
C ASP A 15 5.62 -21.30 2.82
N PRO A 16 5.57 -21.78 4.04
CA PRO A 16 4.51 -21.63 5.04
C PRO A 16 4.53 -20.26 5.76
N VAL A 17 3.54 -20.00 6.63
CA VAL A 17 3.40 -18.74 7.42
C VAL A 17 4.69 -18.36 8.15
N GLY A 18 5.47 -19.34 8.64
CA GLY A 18 6.77 -19.09 9.26
C GLY A 18 7.72 -18.26 8.39
N LYS A 19 7.63 -18.40 7.06
CA LYS A 19 8.44 -17.61 6.12
C LYS A 19 8.00 -16.15 6.03
N LEU A 20 6.71 -15.86 6.22
CA LEU A 20 6.23 -14.47 6.35
C LEU A 20 6.72 -13.83 7.65
N VAL A 21 6.75 -14.61 8.73
CA VAL A 21 7.31 -14.18 10.01
C VAL A 21 8.81 -13.91 9.90
N GLU A 22 9.58 -14.79 9.25
CA GLU A 22 11.01 -14.57 8.97
C GLU A 22 11.23 -13.28 8.16
N LEU A 23 10.39 -13.00 7.17
CA LEU A 23 10.47 -11.74 6.39
C LEU A 23 10.16 -10.51 7.25
N ALA A 24 9.18 -10.58 8.15
CA ALA A 24 8.87 -9.47 9.05
C ALA A 24 10.04 -9.20 10.01
N GLN A 25 10.66 -10.24 10.58
CA GLN A 25 11.87 -10.10 11.40
C GLN A 25 13.02 -9.47 10.61
N LEU A 26 13.24 -9.92 9.38
CA LEU A 26 14.26 -9.35 8.51
C LEU A 26 13.97 -7.87 8.15
N CYS A 27 12.70 -7.50 7.96
CA CYS A 27 12.31 -6.10 7.75
C CYS A 27 12.71 -5.23 8.97
N GLU A 28 12.47 -5.72 10.19
CA GLU A 28 12.91 -5.05 11.41
C GLU A 28 14.45 -4.93 11.49
N GLU A 29 15.18 -5.99 11.21
CA GLU A 29 16.65 -6.03 11.21
C GLU A 29 17.24 -5.04 10.19
N GLU A 30 16.65 -4.95 9.01
CA GLU A 30 17.10 -4.04 7.95
C GLU A 30 16.61 -2.58 8.13
N GLY A 31 15.82 -2.31 9.18
CA GLY A 31 15.39 -0.98 9.56
C GLY A 31 14.23 -0.44 8.72
N LEU A 32 13.38 -1.31 8.19
CA LEU A 32 12.09 -0.91 7.63
C LEU A 32 11.12 -0.59 8.78
N ASP A 33 10.17 0.30 8.51
CA ASP A 33 9.25 0.80 9.53
C ASP A 33 8.03 -0.10 9.70
N ARG A 34 7.55 -0.72 8.60
CA ARG A 34 6.28 -1.45 8.58
C ARG A 34 6.33 -2.72 7.73
N PHE A 35 5.50 -3.69 8.14
CA PHE A 35 5.18 -4.88 7.35
C PHE A 35 3.68 -4.96 7.09
N GLY A 36 3.29 -5.00 5.82
CA GLY A 36 1.90 -5.08 5.40
C GLY A 36 1.49 -6.50 5.08
N VAL A 37 0.45 -7.00 5.71
CA VAL A 37 -0.13 -8.33 5.47
C VAL A 37 -1.42 -8.19 4.67
N SER A 38 -1.45 -8.78 3.47
CA SER A 38 -2.63 -8.74 2.61
C SER A 38 -3.78 -9.58 3.19
N ASP A 39 -4.97 -8.97 3.27
CA ASP A 39 -6.21 -9.70 3.54
C ASP A 39 -6.78 -10.23 2.20
N TRP A 40 -6.10 -11.27 1.69
CA TRP A 40 -6.44 -11.88 0.42
C TRP A 40 -7.18 -13.19 0.66
N ARG A 41 -8.39 -13.28 0.13
CA ARG A 41 -9.26 -14.44 0.36
C ARG A 41 -8.63 -15.74 -0.11
N PHE A 42 -8.74 -16.77 0.74
CA PHE A 42 -8.19 -18.12 0.52
C PHE A 42 -6.65 -18.17 0.45
N TYR A 43 -5.99 -17.17 1.02
CA TYR A 43 -4.61 -17.23 1.44
C TYR A 43 -4.57 -17.38 2.98
N HIS A 44 -3.42 -17.20 3.61
CA HIS A 44 -3.35 -17.21 5.07
C HIS A 44 -4.18 -16.08 5.67
N ASP A 45 -4.93 -16.37 6.75
CA ASP A 45 -5.73 -15.36 7.44
C ASP A 45 -4.85 -14.19 7.88
N CYS A 46 -5.21 -13.00 7.42
CA CYS A 46 -4.44 -11.77 7.61
C CYS A 46 -4.16 -11.50 9.08
N PHE A 47 -5.16 -11.64 9.96
CA PHE A 47 -5.03 -11.28 11.37
C PHE A 47 -4.22 -12.30 12.16
N VAL A 48 -4.28 -13.57 11.79
CA VAL A 48 -3.41 -14.62 12.35
C VAL A 48 -1.96 -14.37 11.96
N VAL A 49 -1.68 -14.04 10.71
CA VAL A 49 -0.32 -13.72 10.23
C VAL A 49 0.18 -12.43 10.88
N MET A 50 -0.64 -11.37 10.96
CA MET A 50 -0.28 -10.13 11.66
C MET A 50 0.11 -10.41 13.12
N THR A 51 -0.70 -11.21 13.82
CA THR A 51 -0.40 -11.58 15.23
C THR A 51 0.95 -12.29 15.34
N ALA A 52 1.24 -13.25 14.46
CA ALA A 52 2.50 -13.96 14.45
C ALA A 52 3.70 -13.02 14.18
N CYS A 53 3.58 -12.10 13.22
CA CYS A 53 4.61 -11.12 12.92
C CYS A 53 4.84 -10.15 14.10
N LEU A 54 3.77 -9.65 14.73
CA LEU A 54 3.85 -8.76 15.90
C LEU A 54 4.52 -9.44 17.10
N GLN A 55 4.26 -10.73 17.31
CA GLN A 55 4.90 -11.50 18.39
C GLN A 55 6.38 -11.78 18.13
N ALA A 56 6.78 -11.91 16.88
CA ALA A 56 8.14 -12.22 16.49
C ALA A 56 9.05 -11.00 16.34
N THR A 57 8.48 -9.78 16.40
CA THR A 57 9.18 -8.49 16.25
C THR A 57 9.01 -7.63 17.49
N THR A 58 9.80 -6.57 17.63
CA THR A 58 9.81 -5.70 18.82
C THR A 58 9.53 -4.23 18.53
N LYS A 59 9.79 -3.77 17.29
CA LYS A 59 9.67 -2.36 16.88
C LYS A 59 8.83 -2.19 15.62
N LEU A 60 8.80 -3.20 14.76
CA LEU A 60 8.12 -3.16 13.47
C LEU A 60 6.62 -2.96 13.67
N GLU A 61 6.05 -1.96 13.02
CA GLU A 61 4.59 -1.82 12.92
C GLU A 61 4.07 -2.84 11.91
N VAL A 62 2.94 -3.48 12.21
CA VAL A 62 2.30 -4.44 11.29
C VAL A 62 0.88 -3.99 10.99
N GLU A 63 0.53 -4.02 9.71
CA GLU A 63 -0.76 -3.51 9.23
C GLU A 63 -1.50 -4.54 8.38
N SER A 64 -2.84 -4.53 8.45
CA SER A 64 -3.64 -5.14 7.40
C SER A 64 -3.53 -4.31 6.11
N LEU A 65 -3.26 -4.98 4.97
CA LEU A 65 -2.97 -4.30 3.69
C LEU A 65 -3.84 -4.83 2.54
N VAL A 66 -5.09 -4.58 2.45
CA VAL A 66 -5.97 -4.00 3.48
C VAL A 66 -7.17 -4.92 3.65
N THR A 67 -7.81 -4.91 4.83
CA THR A 67 -9.11 -5.59 4.99
C THR A 67 -10.25 -4.76 4.39
N ASP A 68 -11.45 -5.32 4.38
CA ASP A 68 -12.65 -4.63 3.90
C ASP A 68 -13.85 -4.84 4.85
N PRO A 69 -14.88 -4.00 4.77
CA PRO A 69 -16.02 -4.06 5.68
C PRO A 69 -17.02 -5.18 5.40
N TYR A 70 -16.81 -6.00 4.37
CA TYR A 70 -17.80 -6.98 3.91
C TYR A 70 -17.53 -8.39 4.42
N VAL A 71 -16.25 -8.77 4.52
CA VAL A 71 -15.87 -10.14 4.93
C VAL A 71 -15.81 -10.30 6.43
N ARG A 72 -15.66 -9.20 7.18
CA ARG A 72 -15.65 -9.19 8.64
C ARG A 72 -16.38 -7.95 9.14
N HIS A 73 -17.34 -8.15 10.05
CA HIS A 73 -18.05 -7.03 10.64
C HIS A 73 -17.07 -6.07 11.33
N PRO A 74 -17.18 -4.72 11.15
CA PRO A 74 -16.23 -3.75 11.70
C PRO A 74 -16.03 -3.83 13.22
N SER A 75 -17.04 -4.22 13.98
CA SER A 75 -16.88 -4.44 15.42
C SER A 75 -15.90 -5.57 15.74
N LEU A 76 -15.88 -6.66 14.93
CA LEU A 76 -14.92 -7.74 15.08
C LEU A 76 -13.54 -7.35 14.55
N THR A 77 -13.49 -6.49 13.54
CA THR A 77 -12.25 -5.91 13.05
C THR A 77 -11.60 -5.02 14.11
N ALA A 78 -12.38 -4.16 14.76
CA ALA A 78 -11.91 -3.33 15.88
C ALA A 78 -11.42 -4.17 17.06
N LEU A 79 -12.18 -5.20 17.44
CA LEU A 79 -11.81 -6.14 18.50
C LEU A 79 -10.46 -6.83 18.22
N ALA A 80 -10.28 -7.36 16.99
CA ALA A 80 -9.06 -8.04 16.63
C ALA A 80 -7.83 -7.10 16.65
N HIS A 81 -7.97 -5.88 16.10
CA HIS A 81 -6.89 -4.91 16.09
C HIS A 81 -6.56 -4.37 17.49
N ALA A 82 -7.56 -4.14 18.34
CA ALA A 82 -7.32 -3.77 19.73
C ALA A 82 -6.56 -4.87 20.49
N THR A 83 -6.89 -6.14 20.23
CA THR A 83 -6.18 -7.28 20.83
C THR A 83 -4.74 -7.39 20.32
N MET A 84 -4.51 -7.22 19.02
CA MET A 84 -3.16 -7.21 18.45
C MET A 84 -2.33 -6.02 18.93
N ASP A 85 -2.97 -4.88 19.12
CA ASP A 85 -2.32 -3.66 19.62
C ASP A 85 -1.87 -3.81 21.07
N ASP A 86 -2.72 -4.37 21.93
CA ASP A 86 -2.37 -4.72 23.31
C ASP A 86 -1.20 -5.71 23.36
N LEU A 87 -1.32 -6.80 22.58
CA LEU A 87 -0.31 -7.86 22.51
C LEU A 87 1.06 -7.37 22.01
N SER A 88 1.08 -6.34 21.18
CA SER A 88 2.27 -5.78 20.55
C SER A 88 2.77 -4.48 21.21
N HIS A 89 2.11 -4.00 22.25
CA HIS A 89 2.41 -2.71 22.88
C HIS A 89 2.37 -1.53 21.90
N GLY A 90 1.28 -1.45 21.10
CA GLY A 90 1.00 -0.28 20.27
C GLY A 90 1.60 -0.32 18.87
N ARG A 91 1.76 -1.52 18.24
CA ARG A 91 2.36 -1.64 16.90
C ARG A 91 1.40 -2.12 15.81
N ALA A 92 0.12 -2.36 16.13
CA ALA A 92 -0.87 -2.73 15.14
C ALA A 92 -1.44 -1.50 14.42
N ILE A 93 -1.69 -1.61 13.11
CA ILE A 93 -2.36 -0.61 12.27
C ILE A 93 -3.54 -1.27 11.58
N LEU A 94 -4.71 -0.64 11.68
CA LEU A 94 -5.90 -1.10 10.97
C LEU A 94 -5.92 -0.50 9.56
N GLY A 95 -5.58 -1.30 8.56
CA GLY A 95 -5.72 -0.90 7.16
C GLY A 95 -7.03 -1.40 6.56
N ILE A 96 -7.82 -0.50 6.02
CA ILE A 96 -9.13 -0.80 5.43
C ILE A 96 -9.29 -0.18 4.04
N GLY A 97 -10.04 -0.83 3.19
CA GLY A 97 -10.39 -0.34 1.85
C GLY A 97 -11.78 -0.79 1.42
N ALA A 98 -12.15 -0.43 0.20
CA ALA A 98 -13.46 -0.78 -0.37
C ALA A 98 -13.58 -2.25 -0.80
N GLY A 99 -12.57 -3.06 -0.58
CA GLY A 99 -12.45 -4.40 -1.12
C GLY A 99 -12.23 -4.41 -2.64
N VAL A 100 -11.92 -5.57 -3.19
CA VAL A 100 -11.77 -5.78 -4.63
C VAL A 100 -12.87 -6.68 -5.14
N GLU A 101 -13.37 -6.39 -6.35
CA GLU A 101 -14.20 -7.34 -7.09
C GLU A 101 -13.31 -8.47 -7.56
N GLN A 102 -13.37 -9.57 -6.84
CA GLN A 102 -12.78 -10.82 -7.28
C GLN A 102 -13.90 -11.80 -7.56
N PRO A 103 -13.68 -12.78 -8.45
CA PRO A 103 -14.51 -13.95 -8.49
C PRO A 103 -14.47 -14.59 -7.10
N THR A 104 -15.48 -14.35 -6.31
CA THR A 104 -15.57 -14.85 -4.95
C THR A 104 -16.41 -16.12 -4.97
N PHE A 105 -16.03 -17.10 -4.15
CA PHE A 105 -16.82 -18.34 -4.00
C PHE A 105 -18.10 -18.11 -3.21
N TRP A 106 -18.31 -16.89 -2.69
CA TRP A 106 -19.58 -16.42 -2.15
C TRP A 106 -19.97 -15.10 -2.76
N GLU A 107 -21.24 -14.98 -3.06
CA GLU A 107 -21.83 -13.76 -3.56
C GLU A 107 -22.06 -12.80 -2.41
N TYR A 108 -21.46 -11.62 -2.46
CA TYR A 108 -21.85 -10.45 -1.69
C TYR A 108 -21.86 -9.24 -2.60
N GLU A 109 -22.86 -8.43 -2.42
CA GLU A 109 -23.06 -7.23 -3.24
C GLU A 109 -22.41 -6.02 -2.56
N ARG A 110 -21.50 -5.37 -3.23
CA ARG A 110 -20.91 -4.10 -2.78
C ARG A 110 -21.75 -2.93 -3.30
N LYS A 111 -22.88 -2.64 -2.62
CA LYS A 111 -23.81 -1.60 -3.06
C LYS A 111 -23.23 -0.20 -2.94
N LEU A 112 -22.72 0.15 -1.77
CA LEU A 112 -22.24 1.48 -1.43
C LEU A 112 -20.85 1.43 -0.78
N PRO A 113 -19.77 1.07 -1.53
CA PRO A 113 -18.47 0.77 -0.94
C PRO A 113 -17.86 1.95 -0.16
N MET A 114 -18.07 3.18 -0.58
CA MET A 114 -17.59 4.35 0.18
C MET A 114 -18.36 4.53 1.49
N THR A 115 -19.68 4.29 1.47
CA THR A 115 -20.50 4.34 2.67
C THR A 115 -20.08 3.26 3.65
N ALA A 116 -19.87 2.03 3.17
CA ALA A 116 -19.42 0.91 3.99
C ALA A 116 -18.07 1.19 4.66
N VAL A 117 -17.09 1.75 3.93
CA VAL A 117 -15.80 2.14 4.54
C VAL A 117 -15.97 3.24 5.58
N ARG A 118 -16.78 4.28 5.30
CA ARG A 118 -17.05 5.35 6.28
C ARG A 118 -17.68 4.81 7.56
N GLU A 119 -18.73 4.01 7.43
CA GLU A 119 -19.46 3.42 8.55
C GLU A 119 -18.56 2.47 9.35
N ALA A 120 -17.73 1.67 8.66
CA ALA A 120 -16.76 0.78 9.31
C ALA A 120 -15.72 1.57 10.12
N VAL A 121 -15.15 2.62 9.54
CA VAL A 121 -14.16 3.47 10.22
C VAL A 121 -14.79 4.14 11.46
N GLU A 122 -16.02 4.62 11.35
CA GLU A 122 -16.75 5.23 12.49
C GLU A 122 -16.96 4.21 13.60
N ILE A 123 -17.48 3.02 13.29
CA ILE A 123 -17.69 1.96 14.28
C ILE A 123 -16.36 1.58 14.95
N CYS A 124 -15.30 1.35 14.16
CA CYS A 124 -13.99 0.99 14.68
C CYS A 124 -13.43 2.07 15.62
N ARG A 125 -13.46 3.34 15.23
CA ARG A 125 -12.94 4.44 16.06
C ARG A 125 -13.65 4.55 17.38
N ARG A 126 -15.00 4.49 17.38
CA ARG A 126 -15.81 4.61 18.58
C ARG A 126 -15.56 3.42 19.53
N MET A 127 -15.49 2.20 19.02
CA MET A 127 -15.15 1.03 19.84
C MET A 127 -13.74 1.12 20.42
N LEU A 128 -12.74 1.51 19.60
CA LEU A 128 -11.35 1.71 20.03
C LEU A 128 -11.23 2.84 21.07
N ALA A 129 -12.07 3.87 20.98
CA ALA A 129 -12.16 4.92 21.99
C ALA A 129 -12.77 4.43 23.32
N GLY A 130 -13.30 3.20 23.38
CA GLY A 130 -13.90 2.58 24.56
C GLY A 130 -15.39 2.87 24.71
N GLU A 131 -16.08 3.31 23.65
CA GLU A 131 -17.52 3.54 23.67
C GLU A 131 -18.31 2.24 23.56
N THR A 132 -19.53 2.24 24.10
CA THR A 132 -20.58 1.28 23.70
C THR A 132 -21.27 1.82 22.48
N VAL A 133 -21.13 1.13 21.35
CA VAL A 133 -21.56 1.61 20.04
C VAL A 133 -22.89 0.98 19.65
N THR A 134 -23.92 1.79 19.52
CA THR A 134 -25.11 1.50 18.74
C THR A 134 -25.08 2.41 17.52
N PHE A 135 -25.14 1.82 16.33
CA PHE A 135 -25.01 2.51 15.07
C PHE A 135 -25.95 1.87 14.03
N GLN A 136 -26.77 2.70 13.40
CA GLN A 136 -27.68 2.30 12.33
C GLN A 136 -27.24 2.97 11.03
N GLY A 137 -26.45 2.26 10.24
CA GLY A 137 -25.96 2.75 8.97
C GLY A 137 -26.85 2.35 7.79
N ARG A 138 -26.42 2.69 6.60
CA ARG A 138 -27.04 2.25 5.34
C ARG A 138 -26.54 0.90 4.86
N GLU A 139 -25.29 0.56 5.18
CA GLU A 139 -24.62 -0.68 4.82
C GLU A 139 -24.32 -1.52 6.06
N ILE A 140 -24.02 -0.91 7.18
CA ILE A 140 -23.55 -1.60 8.39
C ILE A 140 -24.33 -1.09 9.60
N SER A 141 -24.79 -2.02 10.43
CA SER A 141 -25.47 -1.70 11.69
C SER A 141 -24.93 -2.54 12.83
N VAL A 142 -24.89 -1.98 14.01
CA VAL A 142 -24.47 -2.67 15.23
C VAL A 142 -25.24 -2.12 16.43
N GLU A 143 -25.57 -2.98 17.38
CA GLU A 143 -26.28 -2.60 18.61
C GLU A 143 -25.46 -3.02 19.83
N GLY A 144 -25.16 -2.07 20.70
CA GLY A 144 -24.52 -2.29 21.99
C GLY A 144 -23.10 -2.90 21.93
N ALA A 145 -22.37 -2.77 20.80
CA ALA A 145 -21.03 -3.31 20.68
C ALA A 145 -20.03 -2.51 21.51
N LYS A 146 -19.21 -3.21 22.29
CA LYS A 146 -18.13 -2.61 23.08
C LYS A 146 -16.97 -3.57 23.23
N LEU A 147 -15.80 -3.06 23.57
CA LEU A 147 -14.69 -3.88 24.05
C LEU A 147 -14.88 -4.14 25.54
N ASP A 148 -14.84 -5.41 25.96
CA ASP A 148 -14.94 -5.77 27.41
C ASP A 148 -13.57 -5.67 28.12
N PHE A 149 -12.62 -4.98 27.51
CA PHE A 149 -11.31 -4.63 28.07
C PHE A 149 -10.92 -3.21 27.66
N THR A 150 -9.95 -2.62 28.33
CA THR A 150 -9.42 -1.30 27.97
C THR A 150 -8.41 -1.48 26.83
N PRO A 151 -8.61 -0.87 25.64
CA PRO A 151 -7.64 -0.93 24.56
C PRO A 151 -6.30 -0.29 24.97
N PHE A 152 -5.19 -0.82 24.49
CA PHE A 152 -3.86 -0.27 24.74
C PHE A 152 -3.75 1.18 24.23
N ARG A 153 -4.24 1.43 23.00
CA ARG A 153 -4.39 2.78 22.44
C ARG A 153 -5.85 3.03 22.06
N ARG A 154 -6.38 4.18 22.46
CA ARG A 154 -7.72 4.62 22.03
C ARG A 154 -7.72 5.24 20.63
N ASP A 155 -6.56 5.63 20.16
CA ASP A 155 -6.28 6.27 18.87
C ASP A 155 -5.46 5.37 17.96
N LEU A 156 -5.70 4.04 18.00
CA LEU A 156 -5.08 3.09 17.09
C LEU A 156 -5.18 3.58 15.65
N PRO A 157 -4.07 3.70 14.90
CA PRO A 157 -4.07 4.29 13.58
C PRO A 157 -4.92 3.50 12.58
N ILE A 158 -5.75 4.23 11.82
CA ILE A 158 -6.53 3.67 10.72
C ILE A 158 -5.96 4.16 9.40
N LEU A 159 -5.47 3.20 8.61
CA LEU A 159 -5.06 3.39 7.23
C LEU A 159 -6.24 3.18 6.31
N ILE A 160 -6.48 4.11 5.37
CA ILE A 160 -7.47 3.94 4.31
C ILE A 160 -6.76 3.85 2.96
N ALA A 161 -6.90 2.69 2.29
CA ALA A 161 -6.43 2.53 0.92
C ALA A 161 -7.43 3.10 -0.06
N ALA A 162 -6.99 4.06 -0.87
CA ALA A 162 -7.86 4.83 -1.74
C ALA A 162 -7.39 4.83 -3.19
N ARG A 163 -8.34 4.63 -4.10
CA ARG A 163 -8.23 4.89 -5.53
C ARG A 163 -9.42 5.71 -5.98
N GLY A 164 -9.20 6.53 -6.98
CA GLY A 164 -10.25 7.37 -7.53
C GLY A 164 -10.68 8.52 -6.62
N PRO A 165 -11.19 9.59 -7.23
CA PRO A 165 -11.39 10.91 -6.60
C PRO A 165 -12.15 10.87 -5.29
N ARG A 166 -13.30 10.21 -5.27
CA ARG A 166 -14.22 10.21 -4.11
C ARG A 166 -13.67 9.44 -2.91
N MET A 167 -12.97 8.31 -3.16
CA MET A 167 -12.35 7.52 -2.08
C MET A 167 -11.12 8.24 -1.51
N LEU A 168 -10.36 8.94 -2.36
CA LEU A 168 -9.24 9.79 -1.94
C LEU A 168 -9.71 10.95 -1.04
N GLU A 169 -10.85 11.57 -1.39
CA GLU A 169 -11.47 12.59 -0.53
C GLU A 169 -11.91 11.99 0.81
N LEU A 170 -12.54 10.81 0.80
CA LEU A 170 -12.92 10.10 2.03
C LEU A 170 -11.71 9.77 2.91
N ALA A 171 -10.61 9.30 2.30
CA ALA A 171 -9.39 9.02 3.03
C ALA A 171 -8.78 10.29 3.65
N GLY A 172 -8.74 11.41 2.93
CA GLY A 172 -8.32 12.71 3.47
C GLY A 172 -9.18 13.18 4.65
N GLU A 173 -10.48 12.89 4.60
CA GLU A 173 -11.42 13.24 5.68
C GLU A 173 -11.20 12.43 6.95
N LEU A 174 -10.94 11.11 6.85
CA LEU A 174 -11.04 10.17 7.96
C LEU A 174 -9.73 9.51 8.38
N ALA A 175 -8.79 9.27 7.47
CA ALA A 175 -7.65 8.39 7.74
C ALA A 175 -6.57 9.06 8.62
N ASP A 176 -5.84 8.24 9.40
CA ASP A 176 -4.58 8.63 10.02
C ASP A 176 -3.42 8.39 9.08
N ILE A 177 -3.58 7.40 8.19
CA ILE A 177 -2.64 7.08 7.11
C ILE A 177 -3.44 6.97 5.81
N VAL A 178 -3.21 7.88 4.86
CA VAL A 178 -3.80 7.79 3.53
C VAL A 178 -2.88 6.97 2.65
N HIS A 179 -3.34 5.79 2.23
CA HIS A 179 -2.60 4.98 1.27
C HIS A 179 -3.10 5.24 -0.15
N LEU A 180 -2.27 5.92 -0.96
CA LEU A 180 -2.53 6.10 -2.40
C LEU A 180 -2.22 4.78 -3.12
N ALA A 181 -3.24 3.93 -3.24
CA ALA A 181 -3.13 2.57 -3.78
C ALA A 181 -3.03 2.56 -5.32
N SER A 182 -2.07 3.29 -5.88
CA SER A 182 -2.00 3.57 -7.31
C SER A 182 -1.01 2.71 -8.09
N PHE A 183 -0.10 1.98 -7.48
CA PHE A 183 0.89 1.12 -8.16
C PHE A 183 1.72 1.82 -9.26
N PHE A 184 2.00 3.12 -9.10
CA PHE A 184 2.75 3.93 -10.07
C PHE A 184 3.83 4.76 -9.38
N VAL A 185 4.83 5.19 -10.14
CA VAL A 185 5.90 6.08 -9.65
C VAL A 185 5.71 7.51 -10.17
N ASN A 186 4.76 7.73 -11.07
CA ASN A 186 4.54 9.01 -11.76
C ASN A 186 4.09 10.12 -10.80
N ALA A 187 4.94 11.13 -10.62
CA ALA A 187 4.68 12.26 -9.71
C ALA A 187 3.45 13.10 -10.12
N GLY A 188 3.19 13.26 -11.41
CA GLY A 188 2.01 13.98 -11.93
C GLY A 188 0.71 13.33 -11.47
N HIS A 189 0.62 12.00 -11.58
CA HIS A 189 -0.52 11.23 -11.12
C HIS A 189 -0.72 11.35 -9.59
N HIS A 190 0.35 11.24 -8.83
CA HIS A 190 0.26 11.42 -7.36
C HIS A 190 -0.16 12.82 -6.97
N ARG A 191 0.28 13.84 -7.69
CA ARG A 191 -0.10 15.25 -7.45
C ARG A 191 -1.61 15.47 -7.63
N GLU A 192 -2.22 14.84 -8.64
CA GLU A 192 -3.68 14.86 -8.78
C GLU A 192 -4.39 14.13 -7.62
N ASN A 193 -3.91 12.95 -7.24
CA ASN A 193 -4.45 12.21 -6.11
C ASN A 193 -4.36 13.00 -4.81
N LEU A 194 -3.24 13.68 -4.55
CA LEU A 194 -3.03 14.55 -3.39
C LEU A 194 -4.02 15.73 -3.37
N ALA A 195 -4.38 16.28 -4.53
CA ALA A 195 -5.39 17.33 -4.60
C ALA A 195 -6.78 16.85 -4.13
N HIS A 196 -7.13 15.59 -4.42
CA HIS A 196 -8.36 14.98 -3.89
C HIS A 196 -8.29 14.75 -2.39
N VAL A 197 -7.18 14.19 -1.88
CA VAL A 197 -6.94 14.02 -0.43
C VAL A 197 -7.07 15.35 0.30
N LYS A 198 -6.44 16.40 -0.23
CA LYS A 198 -6.50 17.75 0.33
C LYS A 198 -7.94 18.28 0.42
N ARG A 199 -8.75 18.16 -0.65
CA ARG A 199 -10.16 18.57 -0.61
C ARG A 199 -10.96 17.84 0.47
N GLY A 200 -10.73 16.55 0.65
CA GLY A 200 -11.36 15.77 1.71
C GLY A 200 -10.96 16.22 3.11
N ALA A 201 -9.66 16.43 3.32
CA ALA A 201 -9.13 16.93 4.58
C ALA A 201 -9.70 18.33 4.92
N GLU A 202 -9.68 19.28 3.98
CA GLU A 202 -10.21 20.64 4.17
C GLU A 202 -11.70 20.63 4.52
N ARG A 203 -12.50 19.78 3.87
CA ARG A 203 -13.92 19.62 4.17
C ARG A 203 -14.17 19.12 5.61
N ALA A 204 -13.25 18.33 6.15
CA ALA A 204 -13.27 17.87 7.54
C ALA A 204 -12.56 18.81 8.53
N GLY A 205 -12.13 19.98 8.11
CA GLY A 205 -11.37 20.92 8.95
C GLY A 205 -9.96 20.44 9.29
N ARG A 206 -9.41 19.44 8.57
CA ARG A 206 -8.07 18.90 8.75
C ARG A 206 -7.07 19.57 7.80
N ARG A 207 -5.80 19.55 8.14
CA ARG A 207 -4.72 20.10 7.32
C ARG A 207 -3.82 19.00 6.82
N MET A 208 -3.31 19.13 5.59
CA MET A 208 -2.22 18.29 5.09
C MET A 208 -1.04 18.35 6.07
N GLY A 209 -0.36 17.23 6.28
CA GLY A 209 0.72 17.09 7.25
C GLY A 209 0.29 16.74 8.68
N THR A 210 -1.02 16.69 8.98
CA THR A 210 -1.54 16.18 10.28
C THR A 210 -1.86 14.68 10.25
N PHE A 211 -1.65 14.04 9.13
CA PHE A 211 -1.78 12.60 8.88
C PHE A 211 -0.70 12.14 7.90
N GLU A 212 -0.40 10.86 7.91
CA GLU A 212 0.60 10.28 7.01
C GLU A 212 0.01 10.05 5.61
N ILE A 213 0.86 10.08 4.59
CA ILE A 213 0.49 9.75 3.21
C ILE A 213 1.53 8.81 2.63
N ASP A 214 1.07 7.61 2.26
CA ASP A 214 1.89 6.59 1.63
C ASP A 214 1.53 6.44 0.15
N ILE A 215 2.55 6.22 -0.66
CA ILE A 215 2.39 5.77 -2.05
C ILE A 215 2.84 4.33 -2.19
N SER A 216 2.18 3.58 -3.05
CA SER A 216 2.59 2.20 -3.35
C SER A 216 3.13 2.05 -4.76
N MET A 217 4.16 1.22 -4.91
CA MET A 217 4.76 0.94 -6.20
C MET A 217 5.36 -0.46 -6.29
N PRO A 218 5.32 -1.09 -7.46
CA PRO A 218 6.13 -2.26 -7.73
C PRO A 218 7.61 -1.90 -7.65
N CYS A 219 8.38 -2.77 -7.03
CA CYS A 219 9.79 -2.49 -6.79
C CYS A 219 10.65 -3.72 -7.03
N SER A 220 11.77 -3.54 -7.72
CA SER A 220 12.82 -4.54 -7.85
C SER A 220 14.19 -3.92 -7.65
N VAL A 221 14.94 -4.40 -6.66
CA VAL A 221 16.26 -3.87 -6.32
C VAL A 221 17.30 -4.98 -6.36
N SER A 222 18.39 -4.76 -7.09
CA SER A 222 19.52 -5.69 -7.19
C SER A 222 20.78 -4.94 -7.57
N GLU A 223 21.96 -5.47 -7.22
CA GLU A 223 23.24 -4.98 -7.79
C GLU A 223 23.29 -5.25 -9.30
N ASP A 224 22.64 -6.30 -9.79
CA ASP A 224 22.37 -6.49 -11.21
C ASP A 224 21.15 -5.64 -11.62
N ARG A 225 21.46 -4.44 -12.14
CA ARG A 225 20.49 -3.46 -12.61
C ARG A 225 19.52 -4.04 -13.65
N ASP A 226 20.06 -4.77 -14.60
CA ASP A 226 19.26 -5.26 -15.72
C ASP A 226 18.30 -6.38 -15.29
N ALA A 227 18.74 -7.25 -14.38
CA ALA A 227 17.87 -8.25 -13.76
C ALA A 227 16.73 -7.61 -12.96
N ALA A 228 17.01 -6.55 -12.16
CA ALA A 228 16.00 -5.81 -11.43
C ALA A 228 14.98 -5.15 -12.38
N ARG A 229 15.44 -4.47 -13.43
CA ARG A 229 14.57 -3.81 -14.39
C ARG A 229 13.72 -4.80 -15.18
N ARG A 230 14.30 -5.94 -15.59
CA ARG A 230 13.55 -7.01 -16.26
C ARG A 230 12.44 -7.57 -15.38
N ALA A 231 12.72 -7.83 -14.10
CA ALA A 231 11.71 -8.33 -13.15
C ALA A 231 10.53 -7.38 -12.99
N ALA A 232 10.77 -6.07 -12.96
CA ALA A 232 9.75 -5.05 -12.79
C ALA A 232 8.84 -4.84 -14.02
N LYS A 233 9.18 -5.37 -15.20
CA LYS A 233 8.39 -5.18 -16.44
C LYS A 233 7.01 -5.85 -16.37
N ARG A 234 6.89 -7.01 -15.70
CA ARG A 234 5.59 -7.68 -15.52
C ARG A 234 4.58 -6.83 -14.75
N PRO A 235 4.86 -6.36 -13.53
CA PRO A 235 3.94 -5.48 -12.82
C PRO A 235 3.77 -4.11 -13.49
N ALA A 236 4.78 -3.60 -14.22
CA ALA A 236 4.62 -2.40 -15.02
C ALA A 236 3.60 -2.61 -16.15
N ALA A 237 3.64 -3.76 -16.84
CA ALA A 237 2.64 -4.12 -17.85
C ALA A 237 1.22 -4.14 -17.27
N GLN A 238 1.05 -4.68 -16.07
CA GLN A 238 -0.23 -4.63 -15.36
C GLN A 238 -0.67 -3.18 -15.09
N GLY A 239 0.24 -2.33 -14.63
CA GLY A 239 -0.01 -0.90 -14.42
C GLY A 239 -0.43 -0.18 -15.69
N ILE A 240 0.26 -0.44 -16.81
CA ILE A 240 -0.07 0.08 -18.14
C ILE A 240 -1.48 -0.34 -18.54
N LEU A 241 -1.80 -1.63 -18.42
CA LEU A 241 -3.13 -2.14 -18.74
C LEU A 241 -4.22 -1.55 -17.85
N TRP A 242 -3.95 -1.32 -16.59
CA TRP A 242 -4.91 -0.67 -15.70
C TRP A 242 -5.17 0.79 -16.07
N THR A 243 -4.16 1.54 -16.49
CA THR A 243 -4.34 2.91 -16.98
C THR A 243 -5.11 2.94 -18.30
N ALA A 244 -4.87 1.97 -19.19
CA ALA A 244 -5.59 1.84 -20.45
C ALA A 244 -6.99 1.24 -20.29
N ALA A 245 -7.14 0.21 -19.44
CA ALA A 245 -8.42 -0.45 -19.17
C ALA A 245 -9.37 0.41 -18.35
N ALA A 246 -8.87 1.44 -17.70
CA ALA A 246 -9.72 2.45 -17.11
C ALA A 246 -10.67 3.08 -18.15
N GLU A 247 -10.29 3.13 -19.42
CA GLU A 247 -11.23 3.45 -20.52
C GLU A 247 -12.34 2.41 -20.68
N ARG A 248 -12.06 1.12 -20.46
CA ARG A 248 -13.09 0.05 -20.54
C ARG A 248 -14.01 0.06 -19.33
N TYR A 249 -13.45 0.28 -18.12
CA TYR A 249 -14.24 0.42 -16.89
C TYR A 249 -14.97 1.75 -16.78
N SER A 250 -14.55 2.78 -17.52
CA SER A 250 -15.16 4.10 -17.54
C SER A 250 -16.33 4.22 -18.51
N ARG A 251 -16.55 3.25 -19.40
CA ARG A 251 -17.73 3.29 -20.28
C ARG A 251 -19.05 3.42 -19.50
N ASP A 252 -19.07 2.94 -18.25
CA ASP A 252 -20.20 3.10 -17.33
C ASP A 252 -20.06 4.28 -16.36
N ARG A 253 -18.93 4.98 -16.36
CA ARG A 253 -18.67 6.17 -15.52
C ARG A 253 -18.27 7.35 -16.41
N LYS A 254 -19.23 8.23 -16.66
CA LYS A 254 -19.09 9.40 -17.56
C LYS A 254 -18.02 10.44 -17.15
N ASP A 255 -17.41 10.27 -16.00
CA ASP A 255 -16.50 11.19 -15.33
C ASP A 255 -15.04 10.69 -15.27
N TRP A 256 -14.73 9.50 -15.79
CA TRP A 256 -13.38 8.98 -15.78
C TRP A 256 -12.63 9.34 -17.08
N VAL A 257 -11.57 10.09 -16.95
CA VAL A 257 -10.66 10.45 -18.04
C VAL A 257 -9.36 9.67 -17.86
N ARG A 258 -8.84 9.05 -18.95
CA ARG A 258 -7.51 8.44 -18.95
C ARG A 258 -6.51 9.44 -18.38
N PRO A 259 -5.70 9.07 -17.38
CA PRO A 259 -4.68 9.96 -16.86
C PRO A 259 -3.70 10.31 -17.98
N LYS A 260 -3.70 11.56 -18.41
CA LYS A 260 -2.82 12.07 -19.47
C LYS A 260 -1.34 12.13 -19.08
N GLN A 261 -1.03 11.79 -17.83
CA GLN A 261 0.31 11.88 -17.26
C GLN A 261 1.22 10.71 -17.62
N PHE A 262 0.67 9.65 -18.19
CA PHE A 262 1.46 8.47 -18.60
C PHE A 262 1.79 8.54 -20.08
N ASP A 263 3.07 8.59 -20.39
CA ASP A 263 3.58 8.55 -21.77
C ASP A 263 3.93 7.10 -22.14
N VAL A 264 2.92 6.40 -22.67
CA VAL A 264 3.07 5.02 -23.13
C VAL A 264 2.68 4.96 -24.61
N PRO A 265 3.58 4.53 -25.50
CA PRO A 265 3.27 4.39 -26.91
C PRO A 265 2.07 3.46 -27.15
N GLU A 266 1.17 3.82 -28.06
CA GLU A 266 -0.08 3.08 -28.31
C GLU A 266 0.18 1.63 -28.73
N HIS A 267 1.20 1.38 -29.56
CA HIS A 267 1.57 0.02 -29.98
C HIS A 267 1.98 -0.90 -28.80
N VAL A 268 2.52 -0.33 -27.70
CA VAL A 268 2.83 -1.07 -26.47
C VAL A 268 1.56 -1.47 -25.77
N ILE A 269 0.60 -0.55 -25.63
CA ILE A 269 -0.70 -0.82 -25.01
C ILE A 269 -1.46 -1.89 -25.78
N GLU A 270 -1.51 -1.79 -27.10
CA GLU A 270 -2.17 -2.75 -28.00
C GLU A 270 -1.53 -4.16 -27.87
N ALA A 271 -0.20 -4.24 -27.88
CA ALA A 271 0.50 -5.50 -27.72
C ALA A 271 0.24 -6.14 -26.35
N LEU A 272 0.25 -5.35 -25.29
CA LEU A 272 -0.02 -5.82 -23.93
C LEU A 272 -1.49 -6.24 -23.73
N ALA A 273 -2.43 -5.70 -24.49
CA ALA A 273 -3.86 -6.03 -24.36
C ALA A 273 -4.18 -7.50 -24.64
N SER A 274 -3.27 -8.22 -25.29
CA SER A 274 -3.37 -9.67 -25.54
C SER A 274 -2.95 -10.53 -24.35
N TRP A 275 -2.39 -9.93 -23.29
CA TRP A 275 -1.88 -10.64 -22.12
C TRP A 275 -2.80 -10.43 -20.92
N ASP A 276 -3.15 -11.54 -20.27
CA ASP A 276 -3.97 -11.51 -19.07
C ASP A 276 -3.10 -11.80 -17.83
N PHE A 277 -2.92 -10.77 -17.02
CA PHE A 277 -2.15 -10.85 -15.77
C PHE A 277 -2.66 -11.92 -14.81
N TRP A 278 -3.98 -12.12 -14.75
CA TRP A 278 -4.60 -12.98 -13.74
C TRP A 278 -4.52 -14.47 -14.08
N THR A 279 -4.57 -14.79 -15.36
CA THR A 279 -4.61 -16.18 -15.83
C THR A 279 -3.27 -16.67 -16.38
N GLN A 280 -2.37 -15.75 -16.76
CA GLN A 280 -1.09 -16.10 -17.36
C GLN A 280 0.06 -15.84 -16.38
N ALA A 281 0.55 -16.90 -15.72
CA ALA A 281 1.65 -16.83 -14.77
C ALA A 281 2.97 -16.32 -15.40
N HIS A 282 3.20 -16.63 -16.68
CA HIS A 282 4.39 -16.22 -17.42
C HIS A 282 4.15 -14.92 -18.18
N PHE A 283 5.05 -13.96 -18.02
CA PHE A 283 5.08 -12.73 -18.82
C PHE A 283 6.05 -12.93 -19.99
N PRO A 284 5.58 -12.92 -21.26
CA PRO A 284 6.42 -13.20 -22.40
C PRO A 284 7.54 -12.19 -22.60
N ASP A 285 8.78 -12.65 -22.87
CA ASP A 285 9.93 -11.77 -23.10
C ASP A 285 9.67 -10.77 -24.25
N ARG A 286 9.01 -11.20 -25.32
CA ARG A 286 8.63 -10.32 -26.44
C ARG A 286 7.77 -9.11 -26.02
N LEU A 287 6.95 -9.25 -24.98
CA LEU A 287 6.16 -8.14 -24.43
C LEU A 287 7.00 -7.31 -23.45
N ALA A 288 7.88 -7.97 -22.70
CA ALA A 288 8.82 -7.27 -21.83
C ALA A 288 9.75 -6.35 -22.62
N ASP A 289 10.22 -6.78 -23.79
CA ASP A 289 11.14 -6.01 -24.64
C ASP A 289 10.48 -4.74 -25.24
N LEU A 290 9.16 -4.69 -25.34
CA LEU A 290 8.43 -3.49 -25.78
C LEU A 290 8.39 -2.39 -24.71
N ILE A 291 8.57 -2.73 -23.43
CA ILE A 291 8.56 -1.77 -22.33
C ILE A 291 9.97 -1.18 -22.22
N SER A 292 10.16 0.02 -22.74
CA SER A 292 11.42 0.77 -22.61
C SER A 292 11.70 1.18 -21.17
N ASP A 293 12.92 1.60 -20.89
CA ASP A 293 13.31 2.08 -19.58
C ASP A 293 12.48 3.31 -19.16
N ASP A 294 12.21 4.25 -20.05
CA ASP A 294 11.41 5.45 -19.78
C ASP A 294 9.95 5.12 -19.45
N VAL A 295 9.39 4.12 -20.13
CA VAL A 295 8.05 3.62 -19.81
C VAL A 295 8.05 2.91 -18.46
N LEU A 296 9.02 2.01 -18.21
CA LEU A 296 9.14 1.29 -16.94
C LEU A 296 9.21 2.22 -15.75
N ASP A 297 9.98 3.31 -15.88
CA ASP A 297 10.22 4.27 -14.79
C ASP A 297 8.97 5.04 -14.34
N GLN A 298 7.91 5.05 -15.15
CA GLN A 298 6.62 5.62 -14.75
C GLN A 298 5.80 4.66 -13.87
N PHE A 299 6.06 3.35 -13.95
CA PHE A 299 5.24 2.30 -13.33
C PHE A 299 5.95 1.51 -12.23
N ALA A 300 7.28 1.51 -12.19
CA ALA A 300 8.03 0.73 -11.21
C ALA A 300 9.31 1.43 -10.76
N LEU A 301 9.70 1.15 -9.53
CA LEU A 301 11.01 1.52 -9.00
C LEU A 301 11.94 0.31 -9.17
N ALA A 302 12.86 0.37 -10.14
CA ALA A 302 13.73 -0.76 -10.43
C ALA A 302 15.15 -0.31 -10.79
N GLY A 303 16.15 -1.02 -10.27
CA GLY A 303 17.57 -0.74 -10.48
C GLY A 303 18.43 -1.12 -9.29
N THR A 304 19.61 -0.52 -9.22
CA THR A 304 20.51 -0.66 -8.07
C THR A 304 19.97 0.08 -6.84
N PRO A 305 20.41 -0.26 -5.61
CA PRO A 305 20.00 0.46 -4.41
C PRO A 305 20.24 1.98 -4.49
N LEU A 306 21.35 2.39 -5.11
CA LEU A 306 21.67 3.82 -5.26
C LEU A 306 20.69 4.52 -6.22
N GLU A 307 20.46 3.96 -7.40
CA GLU A 307 19.50 4.51 -8.38
C GLU A 307 18.09 4.61 -7.78
N CYS A 308 17.64 3.57 -7.09
CA CYS A 308 16.33 3.58 -6.43
C CYS A 308 16.24 4.67 -5.34
N ALA A 309 17.30 4.85 -4.55
CA ALA A 309 17.33 5.89 -3.53
C ALA A 309 17.32 7.30 -4.14
N GLU A 310 18.06 7.53 -5.22
CA GLU A 310 18.07 8.82 -5.94
C GLU A 310 16.70 9.15 -6.53
N ARG A 311 16.04 8.18 -7.14
CA ARG A 311 14.68 8.34 -7.67
C ARG A 311 13.66 8.64 -6.58
N LEU A 312 13.72 7.96 -5.43
CA LEU A 312 12.82 8.24 -4.29
C LEU A 312 13.07 9.62 -3.70
N ARG A 313 14.33 10.06 -3.61
CA ARG A 313 14.65 11.44 -3.18
C ARG A 313 14.10 12.48 -4.16
N ALA A 314 14.21 12.22 -5.48
CA ALA A 314 13.65 13.11 -6.49
C ALA A 314 12.13 13.18 -6.35
N LEU A 315 11.46 12.02 -6.22
CA LEU A 315 10.02 11.96 -6.02
C LEU A 315 9.57 12.68 -4.74
N HIS A 316 10.30 12.53 -3.63
CA HIS A 316 9.99 13.24 -2.38
C HIS A 316 10.18 14.75 -2.48
N ARG A 317 11.16 15.24 -3.26
CA ARG A 317 11.29 16.68 -3.52
C ARG A 317 10.09 17.24 -4.30
N GLU A 318 9.52 16.45 -5.20
CA GLU A 318 8.34 16.83 -5.98
C GLU A 318 7.02 16.69 -5.20
N LEU A 319 6.98 15.81 -4.23
CA LEU A 319 5.80 15.45 -3.44
C LEU A 319 6.17 15.42 -1.93
N PRO A 320 6.44 16.58 -1.34
CA PRO A 320 6.89 16.67 0.06
C PRO A 320 5.83 16.22 1.07
N GLU A 321 4.55 16.16 0.66
CA GLU A 321 3.44 15.66 1.47
C GLU A 321 3.49 14.13 1.65
N VAL A 322 4.19 13.41 0.76
CA VAL A 322 4.34 11.95 0.86
C VAL A 322 5.36 11.62 1.94
N THR A 323 4.88 10.99 3.00
CA THR A 323 5.65 10.65 4.20
C THR A 323 6.16 9.21 4.19
N GLY A 324 5.55 8.33 3.36
CA GLY A 324 5.89 6.92 3.28
C GLY A 324 5.87 6.35 1.88
N VAL A 325 6.63 5.28 1.71
CA VAL A 325 6.68 4.46 0.49
C VAL A 325 6.36 3.01 0.86
N ARG A 326 5.40 2.46 0.18
CA ARG A 326 5.00 1.06 0.29
C ARG A 326 5.50 0.30 -0.91
N ILE A 327 6.34 -0.66 -0.67
CA ILE A 327 6.99 -1.45 -1.71
C ILE A 327 6.31 -2.79 -1.89
N TYR A 328 5.93 -3.06 -3.14
CA TYR A 328 5.55 -4.39 -3.59
C TYR A 328 6.74 -5.03 -4.28
N ALA A 329 7.46 -5.86 -3.52
CA ALA A 329 8.71 -6.44 -3.96
C ALA A 329 8.51 -7.44 -5.11
N VAL A 330 9.30 -7.28 -6.15
CA VAL A 330 9.33 -8.18 -7.32
C VAL A 330 10.75 -8.70 -7.47
N PRO A 331 11.04 -9.88 -6.91
CA PRO A 331 12.40 -10.43 -6.98
C PRO A 331 12.83 -10.70 -8.43
N PRO A 332 14.10 -10.43 -8.78
CA PRO A 332 14.68 -10.94 -10.02
C PRO A 332 14.57 -12.46 -10.12
N ALA A 333 14.45 -12.97 -11.35
CA ALA A 333 14.39 -14.40 -11.60
C ALA A 333 15.72 -15.11 -11.23
N GLY A 334 15.66 -16.44 -11.09
CA GLY A 334 16.86 -17.28 -10.91
C GLY A 334 17.08 -17.79 -9.47
N LYS A 335 16.25 -17.37 -8.51
CA LYS A 335 16.26 -17.90 -7.14
C LYS A 335 14.86 -18.40 -6.73
N PRO A 336 14.78 -19.29 -5.73
CA PRO A 336 13.52 -19.58 -5.07
C PRO A 336 12.84 -18.29 -4.58
N LEU A 337 11.53 -18.21 -4.65
CA LEU A 337 10.78 -16.97 -4.38
C LEU A 337 11.10 -16.37 -3.01
N PHE A 338 11.17 -17.18 -1.97
CA PHE A 338 11.48 -16.71 -0.62
C PHE A 338 12.88 -16.07 -0.54
N GLU A 339 13.89 -16.72 -1.12
CA GLU A 339 15.26 -16.17 -1.17
C GLU A 339 15.29 -14.84 -1.94
N GLY A 340 14.52 -14.77 -3.03
CA GLY A 340 14.34 -13.52 -3.75
C GLY A 340 13.75 -12.41 -2.88
N TYR A 341 12.75 -12.71 -2.06
CA TYR A 341 12.19 -11.75 -1.10
C TYR A 341 13.19 -11.34 -0.02
N VAL A 342 14.00 -12.27 0.47
CA VAL A 342 15.10 -11.95 1.42
C VAL A 342 16.06 -10.94 0.80
N ASP A 343 16.48 -11.14 -0.45
CA ASP A 343 17.35 -10.20 -1.16
C ASP A 343 16.67 -8.84 -1.34
N MET A 344 15.37 -8.83 -1.66
CA MET A 344 14.58 -7.61 -1.80
C MET A 344 14.51 -6.81 -0.48
N VAL A 345 14.23 -7.45 0.65
CA VAL A 345 14.20 -6.78 1.96
C VAL A 345 15.57 -6.15 2.27
N LYS A 346 16.67 -6.89 2.08
CA LYS A 346 18.04 -6.37 2.26
C LYS A 346 18.34 -5.20 1.33
N GLY A 347 17.96 -5.32 0.05
CA GLY A 347 18.13 -4.26 -0.93
C GLY A 347 17.37 -2.99 -0.53
N PHE A 348 16.12 -3.14 -0.06
CA PHE A 348 15.31 -2.01 0.41
C PHE A 348 15.80 -1.42 1.72
N GLY A 349 16.32 -2.20 2.65
CA GLY A 349 16.97 -1.67 3.84
C GLY A 349 18.13 -0.73 3.46
N ARG A 350 18.92 -1.09 2.44
CA ARG A 350 19.96 -0.19 1.89
C ARG A 350 19.35 1.07 1.26
N VAL A 351 18.30 0.95 0.46
CA VAL A 351 17.59 2.09 -0.13
C VAL A 351 17.08 3.02 0.96
N ALA A 352 16.42 2.50 1.99
CA ALA A 352 15.89 3.27 3.11
C ALA A 352 16.99 4.06 3.84
N ARG A 353 18.10 3.40 4.16
CA ARG A 353 19.27 4.05 4.76
C ARG A 353 19.83 5.16 3.88
N LEU A 354 19.99 4.92 2.58
CA LEU A 354 20.46 5.92 1.64
C LEU A 354 19.51 7.12 1.57
N VAL A 355 18.19 6.89 1.44
CA VAL A 355 17.19 7.97 1.37
C VAL A 355 17.25 8.82 2.63
N ASN A 356 17.21 8.21 3.82
CA ASN A 356 17.13 8.91 5.08
C ASN A 356 18.44 9.64 5.46
N ALA A 357 19.61 9.10 5.09
CA ALA A 357 20.89 9.78 5.27
C ALA A 357 20.98 11.10 4.47
N GLY A 358 20.44 11.12 3.25
CA GLY A 358 20.40 12.35 2.42
C GLY A 358 19.44 13.42 2.92
N VAL A 359 18.36 13.03 3.61
CA VAL A 359 17.42 13.97 4.23
C VAL A 359 18.04 14.65 5.45
N ALA A 360 18.81 13.90 6.26
CA ALA A 360 19.51 14.44 7.41
C ALA A 360 20.58 15.50 7.05
N SER A 361 21.26 15.34 5.91
CA SER A 361 22.26 16.31 5.43
C SER A 361 21.66 17.59 4.83
N ALA A 362 20.45 17.53 4.30
CA ALA A 362 19.74 18.68 3.72
C ALA A 362 19.07 19.58 4.77
N GLY A 363 18.83 19.06 5.98
CA GLY A 363 18.16 19.76 7.08
C GLY A 363 19.09 20.44 8.11
N ALA A 364 20.40 20.29 8.00
CA ALA A 364 21.35 20.95 8.88
C ALA A 364 21.58 22.41 8.42
N PRO A 365 21.19 23.44 9.20
CA PRO A 365 21.55 24.81 8.87
C PRO A 365 23.08 24.93 8.87
N ALA A 366 23.62 25.55 7.82
CA ALA A 366 25.04 25.87 7.74
C ALA A 366 25.42 26.65 9.02
N ARG A 367 26.23 26.05 9.89
CA ARG A 367 26.83 26.76 11.00
C ARG A 367 27.71 27.84 10.39
N SER A 368 27.24 29.08 10.45
CA SER A 368 28.06 30.23 10.13
C SER A 368 29.26 30.21 11.07
N ALA A 369 30.44 29.97 10.52
CA ALA A 369 31.69 30.31 11.20
C ALA A 369 31.76 31.83 11.25
N VAL A 370 31.43 32.37 12.41
CA VAL A 370 31.82 33.76 12.77
C VAL A 370 33.11 33.62 13.56
N ALA A 371 34.18 34.12 12.94
CA ALA A 371 35.49 34.31 13.56
C ALA A 371 35.44 35.45 14.58
#